data_cbf928cc90a1b85f9cd21dcc92a02154
#
_entry.id   cbf928cc90a1b85f9cd21dcc92a02154
#
_cell.length_a   1.000
_cell.length_b   1.000
_cell.length_c   1.000
_cell.angle_alpha   90.00
_cell.angle_beta   90.00
_cell.angle_gamma   90.00
#
_symmetry.space_group_name_H-M   'P 1'
#
loop_
_entity.id
_entity.type
_entity.pdbx_description
1 polymer ?
#
loop_
_entity_poly.entity_id
_entity_poly.type
_entity_poly.pdbx_seq_one_letter_code
_entity_poly.pdbx_strand_id
1 'polypeptide(L)'
;MAALTLLEARGLTRHFGGLKAVDGVDFDVQPGEIHALIGPNGAGKTTFVSLLSGRVPVQSGTIRFGGKDITSLPAHARVKKGIAYTFQITQVFSRLTVFDNVALAVQGRGVAKRLPGETRAALKRVGLSDRADQIAGTLSYGHQRVLEVAMGLALHPRLLILDEPTQGLAAGEIDLFKQLVEGLAPATSVLLIEHNMDVVMDLAHRITVLNFGKVLATGTPAEIRADPAVQAAYLGG
;
A
#
# COMPACT_ATOMS: atom_id res chain seq x y z
N MET A 1 9.33 -1.20 27.10
CA MET A 1 8.32 -2.03 26.41
C MET A 1 8.65 -1.96 24.93
N ALA A 2 8.94 -3.08 24.26
CA ALA A 2 9.14 -3.09 22.80
C ALA A 2 7.85 -2.58 22.14
N ALA A 3 7.97 -1.61 21.21
CA ALA A 3 6.81 -1.13 20.45
C ALA A 3 6.19 -2.31 19.70
N LEU A 4 4.86 -2.48 19.83
CA LEU A 4 4.16 -3.58 19.18
C LEU A 4 4.21 -3.31 17.65
N THR A 5 4.90 -4.15 16.92
CA THR A 5 4.92 -4.15 15.45
C THR A 5 3.50 -4.24 14.90
N LEU A 6 3.15 -3.42 13.92
CA LEU A 6 1.81 -3.42 13.32
C LEU A 6 1.57 -4.64 12.43
N LEU A 7 2.51 -4.90 11.51
CA LEU A 7 2.50 -6.06 10.63
C LEU A 7 3.84 -6.77 10.75
N GLU A 8 3.80 -8.07 10.89
CA GLU A 8 4.98 -8.93 10.97
C GLU A 8 4.80 -10.14 10.04
N ALA A 9 5.76 -10.37 9.18
CA ALA A 9 5.85 -11.54 8.31
C ALA A 9 7.16 -12.27 8.63
N ARG A 10 7.10 -13.60 8.77
CA ARG A 10 8.26 -14.43 9.06
C ARG A 10 8.31 -15.63 8.13
N GLY A 11 9.44 -15.81 7.47
CA GLY A 11 9.74 -16.93 6.58
C GLY A 11 8.75 -17.06 5.44
N LEU A 12 8.16 -15.95 4.94
CA LEU A 12 7.16 -16.03 3.89
C LEU A 12 7.71 -16.63 2.63
N THR A 13 7.02 -17.65 2.13
CA THR A 13 7.42 -18.36 0.91
C THR A 13 6.22 -18.55 -0.01
N ARG A 14 6.46 -18.34 -1.31
CA ARG A 14 5.54 -18.67 -2.39
C ARG A 14 6.30 -18.99 -3.66
N HIS A 15 6.17 -20.22 -4.13
CA HIS A 15 6.73 -20.69 -5.38
C HIS A 15 5.62 -20.97 -6.39
N PHE A 16 5.89 -20.77 -7.67
CA PHE A 16 5.03 -21.11 -8.80
C PHE A 16 5.81 -22.04 -9.72
N GLY A 17 5.57 -23.35 -9.61
CA GLY A 17 6.42 -24.35 -10.28
C GLY A 17 7.87 -24.22 -9.82
N GLY A 18 8.81 -24.03 -10.73
CA GLY A 18 10.23 -23.83 -10.44
C GLY A 18 10.60 -22.39 -10.04
N LEU A 19 9.68 -21.41 -10.18
CA LEU A 19 9.94 -20.02 -9.85
C LEU A 19 9.74 -19.76 -8.36
N LYS A 20 10.81 -19.37 -7.67
CA LYS A 20 10.78 -18.92 -6.27
C LYS A 20 10.43 -17.42 -6.22
N ALA A 21 9.15 -17.09 -6.33
CA ALA A 21 8.70 -15.70 -6.38
C ALA A 21 8.88 -14.97 -5.03
N VAL A 22 8.73 -15.68 -3.91
CA VAL A 22 9.05 -15.24 -2.54
C VAL A 22 9.67 -16.43 -1.84
N ASP A 23 10.85 -16.27 -1.22
CA ASP A 23 11.66 -17.37 -0.68
C ASP A 23 12.23 -17.02 0.70
N GLY A 24 11.47 -17.30 1.77
CA GLY A 24 11.88 -17.11 3.14
C GLY A 24 11.96 -15.65 3.60
N VAL A 25 11.05 -14.79 3.14
CA VAL A 25 11.07 -13.35 3.42
C VAL A 25 10.59 -13.06 4.83
N ASP A 26 11.45 -12.38 5.61
CA ASP A 26 11.09 -11.69 6.85
C ASP A 26 10.85 -10.21 6.57
N PHE A 27 9.80 -9.65 7.16
CA PHE A 27 9.39 -8.27 6.93
C PHE A 27 8.54 -7.76 8.09
N ASP A 28 8.61 -6.47 8.38
CA ASP A 28 7.74 -5.84 9.38
C ASP A 28 7.40 -4.40 9.01
N VAL A 29 6.28 -3.90 9.54
CA VAL A 29 5.86 -2.49 9.47
C VAL A 29 5.52 -2.01 10.87
N GLN A 30 6.06 -0.85 11.25
CA GLN A 30 5.77 -0.22 12.52
C GLN A 30 4.49 0.63 12.46
N PRO A 31 3.81 0.86 13.60
CA PRO A 31 2.70 1.82 13.65
C PRO A 31 3.14 3.23 13.22
N GLY A 32 2.35 3.86 12.33
CA GLY A 32 2.64 5.20 11.83
C GLY A 32 3.80 5.30 10.84
N GLU A 33 4.37 4.17 10.41
CA GLU A 33 5.50 4.13 9.48
C GLU A 33 5.03 4.23 8.03
N ILE A 34 5.80 4.95 7.20
CA ILE A 34 5.81 4.81 5.75
C ILE A 34 6.99 3.89 5.42
N HIS A 35 6.69 2.63 5.08
CA HIS A 35 7.68 1.64 4.71
C HIS A 35 7.62 1.41 3.20
N ALA A 36 8.72 1.66 2.49
CA ALA A 36 8.78 1.40 1.05
C ALA A 36 9.30 -0.01 0.77
N LEU A 37 8.69 -0.68 -0.20
CA LEU A 37 9.14 -1.94 -0.77
C LEU A 37 9.57 -1.73 -2.21
N ILE A 38 10.85 -1.87 -2.47
CA ILE A 38 11.45 -1.65 -3.79
C ILE A 38 12.17 -2.91 -4.29
N GLY A 39 12.63 -2.87 -5.52
CA GLY A 39 13.38 -3.95 -6.15
C GLY A 39 13.17 -3.96 -7.66
N PRO A 40 14.05 -4.61 -8.43
CA PRO A 40 13.94 -4.70 -9.88
C PRO A 40 12.66 -5.42 -10.32
N ASN A 41 12.37 -5.38 -11.62
CA ASN A 41 11.25 -6.15 -12.20
C ASN A 41 11.51 -7.64 -11.98
N GLY A 42 10.45 -8.38 -11.59
CA GLY A 42 10.58 -9.79 -11.25
C GLY A 42 11.16 -10.10 -9.87
N ALA A 43 11.48 -9.09 -9.04
CA ALA A 43 12.02 -9.30 -7.69
C ALA A 43 11.06 -10.00 -6.72
N GLY A 44 9.76 -10.13 -7.07
CA GLY A 44 8.75 -10.78 -6.22
C GLY A 44 7.83 -9.81 -5.46
N LYS A 45 7.96 -8.49 -5.65
CA LYS A 45 7.19 -7.45 -4.94
C LYS A 45 5.67 -7.70 -4.99
N THR A 46 5.10 -7.83 -6.18
CA THR A 46 3.65 -8.05 -6.38
C THR A 46 3.16 -9.33 -5.72
N THR A 47 3.94 -10.42 -5.80
CA THR A 47 3.63 -11.67 -5.11
C THR A 47 3.67 -11.47 -3.61
N PHE A 48 4.73 -10.85 -3.09
CA PHE A 48 4.87 -10.60 -1.66
C PHE A 48 3.71 -9.77 -1.09
N VAL A 49 3.35 -8.67 -1.75
CA VAL A 49 2.21 -7.84 -1.35
C VAL A 49 0.88 -8.60 -1.47
N SER A 50 0.74 -9.48 -2.47
CA SER A 50 -0.43 -10.36 -2.59
C SER A 50 -0.54 -11.35 -1.45
N LEU A 51 0.59 -11.84 -0.89
CA LEU A 51 0.61 -12.63 0.34
C LEU A 51 0.16 -11.78 1.53
N LEU A 52 0.70 -10.56 1.70
CA LEU A 52 0.36 -9.66 2.80
C LEU A 52 -1.11 -9.23 2.77
N SER A 53 -1.67 -8.98 1.59
CA SER A 53 -3.08 -8.59 1.43
C SER A 53 -4.06 -9.76 1.45
N GLY A 54 -3.58 -11.02 1.41
CA GLY A 54 -4.43 -12.23 1.40
C GLY A 54 -5.08 -12.53 0.06
N ARG A 55 -4.61 -11.94 -1.04
CA ARG A 55 -5.04 -12.24 -2.42
C ARG A 55 -4.44 -13.55 -2.94
N VAL A 56 -3.26 -13.89 -2.44
CA VAL A 56 -2.59 -15.17 -2.69
C VAL A 56 -2.39 -15.88 -1.35
N PRO A 57 -2.70 -17.18 -1.25
CA PRO A 57 -2.47 -17.93 -0.01
C PRO A 57 -0.96 -18.11 0.25
N VAL A 58 -0.59 -18.03 1.53
CA VAL A 58 0.76 -18.31 2.01
C VAL A 58 1.06 -19.80 1.82
N GLN A 59 2.22 -20.13 1.28
CA GLN A 59 2.68 -21.51 1.12
C GLN A 59 3.40 -21.98 2.40
N SER A 60 4.29 -21.14 2.93
CA SER A 60 4.94 -21.35 4.23
C SER A 60 5.29 -20.02 4.88
N GLY A 61 5.55 -20.02 6.17
CA GLY A 61 5.76 -18.82 6.98
C GLY A 61 4.49 -18.35 7.66
N THR A 62 4.57 -17.21 8.34
CA THR A 62 3.46 -16.63 9.12
C THR A 62 3.32 -15.14 8.90
N ILE A 63 2.08 -14.63 9.02
CA ILE A 63 1.77 -13.19 9.01
C ILE A 63 0.98 -12.86 10.25
N ARG A 64 1.46 -11.88 11.03
CA ARG A 64 0.75 -11.31 12.18
C ARG A 64 0.39 -9.86 11.93
N PHE A 65 -0.78 -9.44 12.37
CA PHE A 65 -1.24 -8.05 12.30
C PHE A 65 -1.80 -7.61 13.65
N GLY A 66 -1.19 -6.60 14.25
CA GLY A 66 -1.49 -6.17 15.62
C GLY A 66 -1.34 -7.31 16.62
N GLY A 67 -0.30 -8.15 16.46
CA GLY A 67 -0.02 -9.32 17.29
C GLY A 67 -0.89 -10.56 17.02
N LYS A 68 -1.91 -10.47 16.16
CA LYS A 68 -2.82 -11.60 15.84
C LYS A 68 -2.40 -12.28 14.56
N ASP A 69 -2.41 -13.60 14.52
CA ASP A 69 -2.16 -14.38 13.31
C ASP A 69 -3.29 -14.15 12.29
N ILE A 70 -2.89 -13.80 11.07
CA ILE A 70 -3.78 -13.60 9.92
C ILE A 70 -3.35 -14.42 8.71
N THR A 71 -2.43 -15.38 8.88
CA THR A 71 -1.78 -16.12 7.81
C THR A 71 -2.77 -16.76 6.85
N SER A 72 -3.79 -17.43 7.38
CA SER A 72 -4.81 -18.13 6.59
C SER A 72 -6.02 -17.26 6.20
N LEU A 73 -6.07 -16.00 6.66
CA LEU A 73 -7.23 -15.14 6.38
C LEU A 73 -7.24 -14.65 4.92
N PRO A 74 -8.37 -14.76 4.22
CA PRO A 74 -8.53 -14.19 2.88
C PRO A 74 -8.61 -12.66 2.91
N ALA A 75 -8.43 -12.02 1.75
CA ALA A 75 -8.34 -10.56 1.62
C ALA A 75 -9.49 -9.81 2.32
N HIS A 76 -10.75 -10.21 2.10
CA HIS A 76 -11.90 -9.54 2.72
C HIS A 76 -11.89 -9.58 4.26
N ALA A 77 -11.33 -10.64 4.84
CA ALA A 77 -11.18 -10.75 6.29
C ALA A 77 -10.03 -9.86 6.80
N ARG A 78 -8.94 -9.71 6.02
CA ARG A 78 -7.84 -8.79 6.36
C ARG A 78 -8.28 -7.32 6.25
N VAL A 79 -9.15 -6.98 5.29
CA VAL A 79 -9.76 -5.63 5.23
C VAL A 79 -10.52 -5.33 6.53
N LYS A 80 -11.32 -6.27 7.04
CA LYS A 80 -12.01 -6.12 8.34
C LYS A 80 -11.06 -5.99 9.54
N LYS A 81 -9.80 -6.41 9.39
CA LYS A 81 -8.76 -6.21 10.42
C LYS A 81 -8.03 -4.86 10.31
N GLY A 82 -8.27 -4.13 9.22
CA GLY A 82 -7.69 -2.82 8.99
C GLY A 82 -6.50 -2.80 8.03
N ILE A 83 -6.44 -3.74 7.08
CA ILE A 83 -5.49 -3.71 5.96
C ILE A 83 -6.26 -3.32 4.70
N ALA A 84 -6.02 -2.14 4.15
CA ALA A 84 -6.54 -1.72 2.84
C ALA A 84 -5.45 -1.80 1.77
N TYR A 85 -5.86 -2.02 0.53
CA TYR A 85 -4.96 -2.15 -0.63
C TYR A 85 -5.53 -1.35 -1.80
N THR A 86 -4.68 -0.55 -2.44
CA THR A 86 -4.98 0.09 -3.75
C THR A 86 -4.27 -0.70 -4.84
N PHE A 87 -4.83 -0.70 -6.04
CA PHE A 87 -4.30 -1.48 -7.15
C PHE A 87 -3.36 -0.65 -8.03
N GLN A 88 -2.43 -1.30 -8.71
CA GLN A 88 -1.55 -0.67 -9.70
C GLN A 88 -2.36 0.02 -10.81
N ILE A 89 -3.40 -0.65 -11.33
CA ILE A 89 -4.36 -0.05 -12.27
C ILE A 89 -5.51 0.53 -11.43
N THR A 90 -5.77 1.83 -11.61
CA THR A 90 -6.82 2.55 -10.90
C THR A 90 -8.19 1.88 -11.04
N GLN A 91 -8.79 1.53 -9.91
CA GLN A 91 -10.05 0.81 -9.80
C GLN A 91 -11.15 1.72 -9.26
N VAL A 92 -11.66 2.62 -10.12
CA VAL A 92 -12.81 3.47 -9.78
C VAL A 92 -14.02 3.10 -10.62
N PHE A 93 -15.22 3.25 -10.05
CA PHE A 93 -16.47 3.09 -10.78
C PHE A 93 -16.72 4.35 -11.61
N SER A 94 -16.23 4.38 -12.83
CA SER A 94 -16.17 5.56 -13.70
C SER A 94 -17.52 6.22 -14.00
N ARG A 95 -18.63 5.48 -13.91
CA ARG A 95 -20.00 5.98 -14.14
C ARG A 95 -20.68 6.50 -12.87
N LEU A 96 -20.09 6.30 -11.70
CA LEU A 96 -20.59 6.82 -10.43
C LEU A 96 -19.93 8.14 -10.10
N THR A 97 -20.57 8.90 -9.20
CA THR A 97 -19.97 10.12 -8.66
C THR A 97 -18.74 9.80 -7.79
N VAL A 98 -17.91 10.79 -7.55
CA VAL A 98 -16.80 10.71 -6.59
C VAL A 98 -17.31 10.30 -5.20
N PHE A 99 -18.45 10.90 -4.79
CA PHE A 99 -19.10 10.56 -3.52
C PHE A 99 -19.53 9.08 -3.50
N ASP A 100 -20.21 8.59 -4.54
CA ASP A 100 -20.72 7.22 -4.57
C ASP A 100 -19.61 6.18 -4.56
N ASN A 101 -18.48 6.44 -5.24
CA ASN A 101 -17.29 5.57 -5.18
C ASN A 101 -16.83 5.35 -3.73
N VAL A 102 -16.69 6.43 -2.96
CA VAL A 102 -16.26 6.33 -1.56
C VAL A 102 -17.37 5.75 -0.68
N ALA A 103 -18.65 6.09 -0.96
CA ALA A 103 -19.80 5.57 -0.23
C ALA A 103 -19.89 4.04 -0.30
N LEU A 104 -19.57 3.43 -1.46
CA LEU A 104 -19.52 1.98 -1.60
C LEU A 104 -18.48 1.34 -0.66
N ALA A 105 -17.31 1.96 -0.50
CA ALA A 105 -16.30 1.48 0.44
C ALA A 105 -16.79 1.58 1.89
N VAL A 106 -17.45 2.68 2.26
CA VAL A 106 -18.07 2.86 3.59
C VAL A 106 -19.15 1.82 3.84
N GLN A 107 -20.01 1.52 2.85
CA GLN A 107 -21.06 0.49 2.96
C GLN A 107 -20.48 -0.88 3.29
N GLY A 108 -19.33 -1.23 2.71
CA GLY A 108 -18.63 -2.49 2.98
C GLY A 108 -18.27 -2.70 4.47
N ARG A 109 -18.26 -1.64 5.28
CA ARG A 109 -18.04 -1.68 6.75
C ARG A 109 -19.33 -1.90 7.56
N GLY A 110 -20.50 -1.87 6.93
CA GLY A 110 -21.78 -2.06 7.62
C GLY A 110 -22.26 -0.85 8.45
N VAL A 111 -21.76 0.35 8.18
CA VAL A 111 -22.07 1.60 8.95
C VAL A 111 -23.11 2.49 8.25
N ALA A 112 -24.19 1.90 7.75
CA ALA A 112 -25.21 2.60 6.93
C ALA A 112 -25.70 3.93 7.51
N LYS A 113 -25.94 4.04 8.82
CA LYS A 113 -26.43 5.26 9.47
C LYS A 113 -25.43 6.45 9.44
N ARG A 114 -24.15 6.19 9.25
CA ARG A 114 -23.06 7.20 9.23
C ARG A 114 -22.52 7.44 7.83
N LEU A 115 -23.06 6.77 6.82
CA LEU A 115 -22.54 6.74 5.45
C LEU A 115 -22.22 8.12 4.88
N PRO A 116 -23.13 9.14 4.88
CA PRO A 116 -22.81 10.43 4.30
C PRO A 116 -21.67 11.18 5.02
N GLY A 117 -21.64 11.10 6.35
CA GLY A 117 -20.60 11.75 7.15
C GLY A 117 -19.21 11.12 6.96
N GLU A 118 -19.14 9.80 7.00
CA GLU A 118 -17.89 9.03 6.78
C GLU A 118 -17.36 9.25 5.37
N THR A 119 -18.23 9.26 4.36
CA THR A 119 -17.87 9.51 2.97
C THR A 119 -17.27 10.90 2.80
N ARG A 120 -17.94 11.94 3.32
CA ARG A 120 -17.42 13.32 3.26
C ARG A 120 -16.11 13.48 4.03
N ALA A 121 -15.95 12.82 5.16
CA ALA A 121 -14.70 12.84 5.93
C ALA A 121 -13.54 12.22 5.13
N ALA A 122 -13.76 11.10 4.44
CA ALA A 122 -12.74 10.49 3.59
C ALA A 122 -12.36 11.40 2.41
N LEU A 123 -13.35 12.00 1.72
CA LEU A 123 -13.12 12.95 0.63
C LEU A 123 -12.35 14.19 1.09
N LYS A 124 -12.68 14.71 2.27
CA LYS A 124 -11.98 15.86 2.85
C LYS A 124 -10.50 15.56 3.11
N ARG A 125 -10.19 14.36 3.60
CA ARG A 125 -8.79 13.94 3.87
C ARG A 125 -7.91 13.96 2.63
N VAL A 126 -8.49 13.76 1.45
CA VAL A 126 -7.76 13.70 0.18
C VAL A 126 -7.98 14.94 -0.70
N GLY A 127 -8.68 15.98 -0.21
CA GLY A 127 -8.91 17.22 -0.95
C GLY A 127 -9.92 17.12 -2.12
N LEU A 128 -10.82 16.11 -2.11
CA LEU A 128 -11.82 15.90 -3.16
C LEU A 128 -13.25 16.37 -2.78
N SER A 129 -13.41 17.12 -1.69
CA SER A 129 -14.73 17.57 -1.21
C SER A 129 -15.53 18.32 -2.27
N ASP A 130 -14.89 19.25 -3.00
CA ASP A 130 -15.55 20.12 -4.00
C ASP A 130 -15.90 19.39 -5.31
N ARG A 131 -15.45 18.15 -5.45
CA ARG A 131 -15.69 17.27 -6.60
C ARG A 131 -16.65 16.13 -6.28
N ALA A 132 -17.29 16.13 -5.10
CA ALA A 132 -18.10 15.02 -4.61
C ALA A 132 -19.18 14.57 -5.61
N ASP A 133 -19.84 15.51 -6.27
CA ASP A 133 -20.92 15.25 -7.24
C ASP A 133 -20.43 15.01 -8.68
N GLN A 134 -19.12 15.17 -8.93
CA GLN A 134 -18.53 14.95 -10.24
C GLN A 134 -18.49 13.44 -10.57
N ILE A 135 -18.76 13.09 -11.83
CA ILE A 135 -18.63 11.70 -12.31
C ILE A 135 -17.15 11.31 -12.32
N ALA A 136 -16.81 10.20 -11.65
CA ALA A 136 -15.42 9.81 -11.43
C ALA A 136 -14.63 9.60 -12.73
N GLY A 137 -15.27 9.11 -13.79
CA GLY A 137 -14.62 8.94 -15.11
C GLY A 137 -14.23 10.24 -15.82
N THR A 138 -14.73 11.41 -15.36
CA THR A 138 -14.38 12.74 -15.92
C THR A 138 -13.23 13.41 -15.16
N LEU A 139 -12.76 12.81 -14.08
CA LEU A 139 -11.58 13.27 -13.34
C LEU A 139 -10.31 13.07 -14.18
N SER A 140 -9.28 13.91 -13.95
CA SER A 140 -7.92 13.60 -14.41
C SER A 140 -7.44 12.28 -13.79
N TYR A 141 -6.46 11.65 -14.42
CA TYR A 141 -5.89 10.40 -13.91
C TYR A 141 -5.37 10.54 -12.47
N GLY A 142 -4.69 11.65 -12.16
CA GLY A 142 -4.21 11.93 -10.81
C GLY A 142 -5.36 12.04 -9.78
N HIS A 143 -6.46 12.72 -10.13
CA HIS A 143 -7.62 12.76 -9.23
C HIS A 143 -8.32 11.40 -9.07
N GLN A 144 -8.33 10.56 -10.10
CA GLN A 144 -8.83 9.18 -9.96
C GLN A 144 -7.95 8.36 -9.00
N ARG A 145 -6.62 8.56 -9.05
CA ARG A 145 -5.69 7.95 -8.09
C ARG A 145 -5.95 8.40 -6.65
N VAL A 146 -6.14 9.70 -6.47
CA VAL A 146 -6.50 10.27 -5.16
C VAL A 146 -7.86 9.73 -4.67
N LEU A 147 -8.84 9.57 -5.57
CA LEU A 147 -10.14 8.95 -5.25
C LEU A 147 -9.97 7.49 -4.77
N GLU A 148 -9.11 6.72 -5.41
CA GLU A 148 -8.80 5.34 -4.97
C GLU A 148 -8.21 5.32 -3.55
N VAL A 149 -7.32 6.27 -3.23
CA VAL A 149 -6.82 6.44 -1.85
C VAL A 149 -7.97 6.79 -0.89
N ALA A 150 -8.90 7.67 -1.29
CA ALA A 150 -10.06 8.00 -0.47
C ALA A 150 -10.94 6.77 -0.18
N MET A 151 -11.16 5.90 -1.18
CA MET A 151 -11.89 4.64 -1.00
C MET A 151 -11.16 3.72 -0.01
N GLY A 152 -9.83 3.63 -0.10
CA GLY A 152 -9.01 2.89 0.85
C GLY A 152 -9.11 3.45 2.28
N LEU A 153 -9.03 4.76 2.44
CA LEU A 153 -9.14 5.45 3.73
C LEU A 153 -10.53 5.35 4.36
N ALA A 154 -11.58 5.26 3.53
CA ALA A 154 -12.96 5.05 3.99
C ALA A 154 -13.14 3.71 4.74
N LEU A 155 -12.24 2.75 4.53
CA LEU A 155 -12.19 1.49 5.28
C LEU A 155 -11.60 1.65 6.69
N HIS A 156 -11.12 2.84 7.08
CA HIS A 156 -10.40 3.15 8.33
C HIS A 156 -9.22 2.20 8.56
N PRO A 157 -8.29 2.11 7.60
CA PRO A 157 -7.20 1.16 7.71
C PRO A 157 -6.20 1.60 8.78
N ARG A 158 -5.59 0.61 9.43
CA ARG A 158 -4.37 0.78 10.21
C ARG A 158 -3.13 0.67 9.32
N LEU A 159 -3.24 -0.11 8.23
CA LEU A 159 -2.23 -0.25 7.18
C LEU A 159 -2.88 -0.04 5.81
N LEU A 160 -2.39 0.93 5.07
CA LEU A 160 -2.74 1.18 3.67
C LEU A 160 -1.59 0.74 2.78
N ILE A 161 -1.86 -0.19 1.87
CA ILE A 161 -0.89 -0.68 0.88
C ILE A 161 -1.15 0.07 -0.42
N LEU A 162 -0.15 0.80 -0.90
CA LEU A 162 -0.18 1.59 -2.14
C LEU A 162 0.76 0.92 -3.17
N ASP A 163 0.19 0.42 -4.26
CA ASP A 163 0.92 -0.30 -5.31
C ASP A 163 1.13 0.60 -6.53
N GLU A 164 2.36 1.08 -6.72
CA GLU A 164 2.80 2.01 -7.77
C GLU A 164 1.87 3.24 -7.92
N PRO A 165 1.59 3.96 -6.82
CA PRO A 165 0.56 5.00 -6.83
C PRO A 165 0.92 6.22 -7.67
N THR A 166 2.20 6.46 -7.96
CA THR A 166 2.62 7.62 -8.77
C THR A 166 2.79 7.30 -10.26
N GLN A 167 2.58 6.05 -10.67
CA GLN A 167 2.67 5.67 -12.07
C GLN A 167 1.69 6.46 -12.94
N GLY A 168 2.21 7.14 -13.96
CA GLY A 168 1.40 7.94 -14.91
C GLY A 168 0.98 9.32 -14.41
N LEU A 169 1.41 9.75 -13.23
CA LEU A 169 1.20 11.11 -12.73
C LEU A 169 2.20 12.10 -13.33
N ALA A 170 1.75 13.34 -13.57
CA ALA A 170 2.64 14.46 -13.87
C ALA A 170 3.41 14.91 -12.63
N ALA A 171 4.56 15.59 -12.81
CA ALA A 171 5.44 15.99 -11.71
C ALA A 171 4.69 16.74 -10.58
N GLY A 172 3.85 17.73 -10.92
CA GLY A 172 3.07 18.46 -9.91
C GLY A 172 2.01 17.60 -9.21
N GLU A 173 1.47 16.56 -9.87
CA GLU A 173 0.54 15.62 -9.23
C GLU A 173 1.28 14.69 -8.28
N ILE A 174 2.54 14.32 -8.58
CA ILE A 174 3.41 13.53 -7.68
C ILE A 174 3.67 14.30 -6.38
N ASP A 175 3.97 15.59 -6.45
CA ASP A 175 4.23 16.41 -5.25
C ASP A 175 2.99 16.51 -4.35
N LEU A 176 1.83 16.71 -4.94
CA LEU A 176 0.56 16.69 -4.20
C LEU A 176 0.28 15.33 -3.58
N PHE A 177 0.58 14.26 -4.30
CA PHE A 177 0.43 12.90 -3.80
C PHE A 177 1.38 12.59 -2.64
N LYS A 178 2.64 13.06 -2.70
CA LYS A 178 3.60 12.95 -1.58
C LYS A 178 3.05 13.63 -0.32
N GLN A 179 2.60 14.89 -0.43
CA GLN A 179 2.00 15.62 0.69
C GLN A 179 0.78 14.88 1.28
N LEU A 180 -0.06 14.29 0.43
CA LEU A 180 -1.18 13.48 0.88
C LEU A 180 -0.69 12.29 1.71
N VAL A 181 0.27 11.50 1.21
CA VAL A 181 0.79 10.29 1.89
C VAL A 181 1.47 10.65 3.21
N GLU A 182 2.28 11.70 3.26
CA GLU A 182 2.86 12.23 4.50
C GLU A 182 1.80 12.60 5.53
N GLY A 183 0.73 13.26 5.09
CA GLY A 183 -0.40 13.64 5.95
C GLY A 183 -1.23 12.44 6.48
N LEU A 184 -1.05 11.22 5.95
CA LEU A 184 -1.70 10.03 6.47
C LEU A 184 -1.01 9.49 7.72
N ALA A 185 0.31 9.56 7.77
CA ALA A 185 1.09 9.19 8.95
C ALA A 185 0.96 10.31 10.03
N PRO A 186 0.96 9.98 11.31
CA PRO A 186 1.12 8.66 11.94
C PRO A 186 -0.20 7.88 12.13
N ALA A 187 -1.35 8.43 11.71
CA ALA A 187 -2.66 7.81 11.96
C ALA A 187 -2.88 6.50 11.18
N THR A 188 -2.25 6.37 10.01
CA THR A 188 -2.34 5.20 9.11
C THR A 188 -0.94 4.85 8.65
N SER A 189 -0.45 3.65 8.95
CA SER A 189 0.82 3.17 8.39
C SER A 189 0.65 2.92 6.90
N VAL A 190 1.69 3.17 6.13
CA VAL A 190 1.69 2.99 4.68
C VAL A 190 2.77 1.99 4.28
N LEU A 191 2.39 0.98 3.49
CA LEU A 191 3.33 0.17 2.72
C LEU A 191 3.29 0.67 1.29
N LEU A 192 4.38 1.31 0.86
CA LEU A 192 4.52 1.93 -0.45
C LEU A 192 5.34 1.03 -1.36
N ILE A 193 4.74 0.51 -2.44
CA ILE A 193 5.45 -0.18 -3.50
C ILE A 193 5.67 0.84 -4.61
N GLU A 194 6.92 1.16 -4.90
CA GLU A 194 7.29 2.16 -5.89
C GLU A 194 8.58 1.79 -6.61
N HIS A 195 8.72 2.31 -7.83
CA HIS A 195 9.94 2.26 -8.61
C HIS A 195 10.52 3.65 -8.89
N ASN A 196 9.76 4.72 -8.59
CA ASN A 196 10.26 6.10 -8.61
C ASN A 196 11.08 6.36 -7.36
N MET A 197 12.41 6.35 -7.52
CA MET A 197 13.33 6.48 -6.39
C MET A 197 13.24 7.82 -5.67
N ASP A 198 12.91 8.92 -6.37
CA ASP A 198 12.74 10.22 -5.73
C ASP A 198 11.56 10.20 -4.75
N VAL A 199 10.43 9.61 -5.17
CA VAL A 199 9.26 9.42 -4.29
C VAL A 199 9.58 8.54 -3.09
N VAL A 200 10.32 7.45 -3.31
CA VAL A 200 10.74 6.53 -2.25
C VAL A 200 11.64 7.24 -1.23
N MET A 201 12.67 7.95 -1.72
CA MET A 201 13.64 8.61 -0.86
C MET A 201 13.05 9.78 -0.07
N ASP A 202 12.05 10.47 -0.62
CA ASP A 202 11.37 11.58 0.04
C ASP A 202 10.38 11.09 1.11
N LEU A 203 9.64 10.01 0.84
CA LEU A 203 8.52 9.59 1.69
C LEU A 203 8.88 8.53 2.73
N ALA A 204 9.80 7.62 2.40
CA ALA A 204 9.99 6.44 3.23
C ALA A 204 10.75 6.73 4.53
N HIS A 205 10.23 6.25 5.64
CA HIS A 205 10.99 6.18 6.89
C HIS A 205 11.97 5.00 6.88
N ARG A 206 11.58 3.91 6.22
CA ARG A 206 12.38 2.70 6.04
C ARG A 206 12.09 2.08 4.68
N ILE A 207 13.09 1.46 4.09
CA ILE A 207 13.03 0.83 2.78
C ILE A 207 13.48 -0.61 2.91
N THR A 208 12.71 -1.55 2.32
CA THR A 208 13.14 -2.93 2.10
C THR A 208 13.32 -3.16 0.60
N VAL A 209 14.47 -3.70 0.23
CA VAL A 209 14.80 -4.06 -1.14
C VAL A 209 14.62 -5.56 -1.33
N LEU A 210 13.74 -5.96 -2.25
CA LEU A 210 13.62 -7.35 -2.69
C LEU A 210 14.46 -7.58 -3.94
N ASN A 211 15.11 -8.73 -4.01
CA ASN A 211 15.79 -9.22 -5.20
C ASN A 211 15.64 -10.75 -5.28
N PHE A 212 15.21 -11.27 -6.43
CA PHE A 212 14.96 -12.70 -6.67
C PHE A 212 14.19 -13.40 -5.54
N GLY A 213 13.12 -12.76 -5.06
CA GLY A 213 12.24 -13.32 -4.02
C GLY A 213 12.79 -13.25 -2.60
N LYS A 214 13.92 -12.62 -2.35
CA LYS A 214 14.56 -12.50 -1.04
C LYS A 214 14.75 -11.02 -0.65
N VAL A 215 14.86 -10.75 0.64
CA VAL A 215 15.32 -9.44 1.12
C VAL A 215 16.81 -9.30 0.84
N LEU A 216 17.16 -8.28 0.08
CA LEU A 216 18.56 -7.91 -0.19
C LEU A 216 19.08 -6.98 0.91
N ALA A 217 18.30 -5.94 1.26
CA ALA A 217 18.66 -4.97 2.29
C ALA A 217 17.38 -4.39 2.92
N THR A 218 17.49 -3.92 4.15
CA THR A 218 16.47 -3.10 4.83
C THR A 218 17.19 -2.02 5.64
N GLY A 219 16.77 -0.77 5.49
CA GLY A 219 17.39 0.37 6.18
C GLY A 219 16.68 1.68 5.92
N THR A 220 17.24 2.76 6.42
CA THR A 220 16.83 4.14 6.11
C THR A 220 17.12 4.47 4.65
N PRO A 221 16.48 5.51 4.07
CA PRO A 221 16.81 5.98 2.71
C PRO A 221 18.29 6.22 2.48
N ALA A 222 19.00 6.78 3.48
CA ALA A 222 20.43 7.05 3.39
C ALA A 222 21.27 5.76 3.33
N GLU A 223 20.95 4.77 4.17
CA GLU A 223 21.62 3.46 4.19
C GLU A 223 21.40 2.70 2.89
N ILE A 224 20.17 2.67 2.38
CA ILE A 224 19.81 1.97 1.13
C ILE A 224 20.51 2.64 -0.08
N ARG A 225 20.60 3.98 -0.11
CA ARG A 225 21.31 4.71 -1.18
C ARG A 225 22.81 4.39 -1.20
N ALA A 226 23.41 4.16 -0.04
CA ALA A 226 24.83 3.89 0.10
C ALA A 226 25.20 2.41 -0.04
N ASP A 227 24.21 1.49 -0.07
CA ASP A 227 24.44 0.06 -0.10
C ASP A 227 24.94 -0.40 -1.49
N PRO A 228 26.19 -0.96 -1.61
CA PRO A 228 26.72 -1.40 -2.88
C PRO A 228 25.96 -2.56 -3.52
N ALA A 229 25.35 -3.46 -2.71
CA ALA A 229 24.56 -4.58 -3.22
C ALA A 229 23.26 -4.09 -3.83
N VAL A 230 22.64 -3.07 -3.24
CA VAL A 230 21.44 -2.41 -3.79
C VAL A 230 21.79 -1.71 -5.11
N GLN A 231 22.88 -0.94 -5.15
CA GLN A 231 23.34 -0.26 -6.37
C GLN A 231 23.58 -1.28 -7.50
N ALA A 232 24.27 -2.38 -7.20
CA ALA A 232 24.55 -3.44 -8.19
C ALA A 232 23.25 -4.11 -8.70
N ALA A 233 22.26 -4.32 -7.84
CA ALA A 233 20.97 -4.93 -8.23
C ALA A 233 20.15 -4.03 -9.18
N TYR A 234 20.32 -2.71 -9.11
CA TYR A 234 19.64 -1.75 -10.01
C TYR A 234 20.45 -1.42 -11.27
N LEU A 235 21.78 -1.54 -11.24
CA LEU A 235 22.67 -1.24 -12.39
C LEU A 235 22.98 -2.48 -13.23
N GLY A 236 22.78 -3.68 -12.69
CA GLY A 236 23.12 -4.96 -13.33
C GLY A 236 21.96 -5.68 -14.01
N GLY A 237 20.80 -5.01 -14.21
CA GLY A 237 19.60 -5.55 -14.85
C GLY A 237 19.36 -4.99 -16.24
#